data_44e7a81374efc425afff20687cb569cc
#
_entry.id   44e7a81374efc425afff20687cb569cc
#
_cell.length_a   1.000
_cell.length_b   1.000
_cell.length_c   1.000
_cell.angle_alpha   90.00
_cell.angle_beta   90.00
_cell.angle_gamma   90.00
#
_symmetry.space_group_name_H-M   'P 1'
#
loop_
_entity.id
_entity.type
_entity.pdbx_description
1 polymer ?
#
loop_
_entity_poly.entity_id
_entity_poly.type
_entity_poly.pdbx_seq_one_letter_code
_entity_poly.pdbx_strand_id
1 'polypeptide(L)'
;MPTLVEEIRRKIATDQFEFSKHAVDQSILRSIRVQEIKEARAMKLVIAAISCLLLLNERGKYFPRLRSILVYPSTYLVNETTSTGNYVVEARRVARLGESWTSDQVILSWEQVKRDTCNWRDGHNLVLYEFAHQLDQEDGRAEGVPILQRNSDYPIWAEVMTEEYQQLCNDVERGVKTVIDSYGATNPAEFFAVATETFFEKPHQLLKKHPALYEQLQRYYQLDPVQWA
;
A
#
# COMPACT_ATOMS: atom_id res chain seq x y z
N MET A 1 7.86 -28.08 3.00
CA MET A 1 7.70 -26.98 2.03
C MET A 1 8.51 -25.82 2.57
N PRO A 2 9.28 -25.10 1.75
CA PRO A 2 10.00 -23.93 2.23
C PRO A 2 9.01 -22.90 2.76
N THR A 3 9.38 -22.20 3.82
CA THR A 3 8.58 -21.09 4.34
C THR A 3 8.54 -19.94 3.33
N LEU A 4 7.51 -19.09 3.39
CA LEU A 4 7.40 -17.89 2.53
C LEU A 4 8.69 -17.04 2.60
N VAL A 5 9.28 -16.92 3.80
CA VAL A 5 10.54 -16.19 4.01
C VAL A 5 11.71 -16.84 3.26
N GLU A 6 11.80 -18.17 3.22
CA GLU A 6 12.83 -18.88 2.45
C GLU A 6 12.61 -18.74 0.94
N GLU A 7 11.36 -18.72 0.48
CA GLU A 7 11.04 -18.50 -0.92
C GLU A 7 11.32 -17.05 -1.37
N ILE A 8 11.00 -16.06 -0.53
CA ILE A 8 11.36 -14.66 -0.74
C ILE A 8 12.89 -14.51 -0.81
N ARG A 9 13.62 -15.08 0.16
CA ARG A 9 15.10 -15.08 0.16
C ARG A 9 15.66 -15.72 -1.11
N ARG A 10 15.09 -16.82 -1.56
CA ARG A 10 15.49 -17.52 -2.79
C ARG A 10 15.26 -16.64 -4.03
N LYS A 11 14.08 -16.03 -4.16
CA LYS A 11 13.74 -15.13 -5.29
C LYS A 11 14.64 -13.89 -5.33
N ILE A 12 14.95 -13.32 -4.16
CA ILE A 12 15.90 -12.20 -4.05
C ILE A 12 17.31 -12.64 -4.45
N ALA A 13 17.74 -13.82 -4.01
CA ALA A 13 19.08 -14.37 -4.32
C ALA A 13 19.25 -14.75 -5.81
N THR A 14 18.16 -15.08 -6.51
CA THR A 14 18.17 -15.49 -7.92
C THR A 14 17.91 -14.34 -8.91
N ASP A 15 17.83 -13.09 -8.43
CA ASP A 15 17.60 -11.87 -9.25
C ASP A 15 16.35 -11.96 -10.16
N GLN A 16 15.31 -12.70 -9.75
CA GLN A 16 14.09 -12.94 -10.52
C GLN A 16 13.09 -11.77 -10.50
N PHE A 17 13.52 -10.60 -10.04
CA PHE A 17 12.73 -9.36 -10.16
C PHE A 17 13.14 -8.64 -11.45
N GLU A 18 12.28 -8.66 -12.45
CA GLU A 18 12.51 -7.89 -13.68
C GLU A 18 12.17 -6.41 -13.41
N PHE A 19 13.19 -5.56 -13.53
CA PHE A 19 12.97 -4.14 -13.80
C PHE A 19 12.45 -3.98 -15.21
N SER A 20 11.65 -2.94 -15.46
CA SER A 20 11.28 -2.64 -16.83
C SER A 20 12.55 -2.50 -17.68
N LYS A 21 12.54 -3.05 -18.88
CA LYS A 21 13.67 -3.03 -19.82
C LYS A 21 14.22 -1.61 -19.99
N HIS A 22 13.35 -0.60 -19.95
CA HIS A 22 13.73 0.80 -20.05
C HIS A 22 14.54 1.31 -18.83
N ALA A 23 14.22 0.88 -17.61
CA ALA A 23 15.00 1.23 -16.42
C ALA A 23 16.38 0.57 -16.41
N VAL A 24 16.48 -0.67 -16.95
CA VAL A 24 17.75 -1.38 -17.13
C VAL A 24 18.59 -0.69 -18.19
N ASP A 25 18.03 -0.36 -19.35
CA ASP A 25 18.74 0.27 -20.47
C ASP A 25 19.27 1.66 -20.09
N GLN A 26 18.53 2.44 -19.31
CA GLN A 26 18.99 3.74 -18.80
C GLN A 26 20.08 3.61 -17.73
N SER A 27 20.13 2.51 -16.99
CA SER A 27 21.17 2.26 -15.98
C SER A 27 22.49 1.79 -16.58
N ILE A 28 22.45 1.07 -17.70
CA ILE A 28 23.64 0.55 -18.41
C ILE A 28 24.43 1.68 -19.10
N LEU A 29 23.76 2.76 -19.51
CA LEU A 29 24.40 3.92 -20.18
C LEU A 29 25.13 4.87 -19.23
N ARG A 30 25.03 4.68 -17.91
CA ARG A 30 25.74 5.46 -16.89
C ARG A 30 26.66 4.54 -16.11
N SER A 31 27.91 4.93 -15.94
CA SER A 31 28.87 4.23 -15.05
C SER A 31 28.29 4.13 -13.63
N ILE A 32 27.58 3.05 -13.35
CA ILE A 32 26.90 2.81 -12.08
C ILE A 32 27.95 2.57 -11.01
N ARG A 33 27.95 3.41 -9.97
CA ARG A 33 28.82 3.22 -8.82
C ARG A 33 28.37 2.01 -8.00
N VAL A 34 29.32 1.31 -7.37
CA VAL A 34 29.01 0.18 -6.47
C VAL A 34 27.98 0.56 -5.39
N GLN A 35 27.96 1.83 -4.97
CA GLN A 35 26.99 2.35 -4.01
C GLN A 35 25.56 2.34 -4.57
N GLU A 36 25.36 2.72 -5.83
CA GLU A 36 24.05 2.72 -6.49
C GLU A 36 23.49 1.31 -6.65
N ILE A 37 24.37 0.31 -6.89
CA ILE A 37 23.98 -1.11 -6.91
C ILE A 37 23.52 -1.57 -5.52
N LYS A 38 24.20 -1.17 -4.45
CA LYS A 38 23.83 -1.50 -3.07
C LYS A 38 22.48 -0.87 -2.70
N GLU A 39 22.27 0.39 -3.06
CA GLU A 39 21.00 1.08 -2.83
C GLU A 39 19.85 0.45 -3.61
N ALA A 40 20.05 0.09 -4.88
CA ALA A 40 19.04 -0.60 -5.67
C ALA A 40 18.66 -1.97 -5.08
N ARG A 41 19.63 -2.71 -4.53
CA ARG A 41 19.36 -3.98 -3.82
C ARG A 41 18.60 -3.76 -2.53
N ALA A 42 18.99 -2.77 -1.72
CA ALA A 42 18.29 -2.42 -0.49
C ALA A 42 16.84 -1.99 -0.76
N MET A 43 16.63 -1.16 -1.79
CA MET A 43 15.31 -0.72 -2.25
C MET A 43 14.40 -1.91 -2.59
N LYS A 44 14.86 -2.84 -3.43
CA LYS A 44 14.13 -4.05 -3.78
C LYS A 44 13.75 -4.88 -2.55
N LEU A 45 14.72 -5.08 -1.66
CA LEU A 45 14.53 -5.90 -0.46
C LEU A 45 13.49 -5.29 0.48
N VAL A 46 13.58 -3.98 0.73
CA VAL A 46 12.67 -3.26 1.62
C VAL A 46 11.25 -3.28 1.08
N ILE A 47 11.05 -2.92 -0.19
CA ILE A 47 9.72 -2.91 -0.80
C ILE A 47 9.12 -4.32 -0.82
N ALA A 48 9.89 -5.33 -1.21
CA ALA A 48 9.42 -6.71 -1.21
C ALA A 48 9.09 -7.22 0.21
N ALA A 49 9.90 -6.89 1.21
CA ALA A 49 9.65 -7.31 2.58
C ALA A 49 8.33 -6.70 3.13
N ILE A 50 8.12 -5.40 2.92
CA ILE A 50 6.92 -4.70 3.41
C ILE A 50 5.68 -5.18 2.66
N SER A 51 5.70 -5.25 1.33
CA SER A 51 4.55 -5.72 0.55
C SER A 51 4.19 -7.18 0.85
N CYS A 52 5.18 -8.02 1.15
CA CYS A 52 4.95 -9.40 1.54
C CYS A 52 4.34 -9.56 2.94
N LEU A 53 4.36 -8.55 3.82
CA LEU A 53 3.60 -8.59 5.08
C LEU A 53 2.12 -8.78 4.83
N LEU A 54 1.57 -8.13 3.81
CA LEU A 54 0.16 -8.23 3.42
C LEU A 54 -0.24 -9.65 2.95
N LEU A 55 0.74 -10.48 2.59
CA LEU A 55 0.55 -11.79 1.98
C LEU A 55 1.12 -12.95 2.81
N LEU A 56 1.51 -12.71 4.06
CA LEU A 56 2.23 -13.72 4.88
C LEU A 56 1.46 -15.03 5.02
N ASN A 57 0.13 -14.98 5.06
CA ASN A 57 -0.73 -16.14 5.22
C ASN A 57 -1.54 -16.48 3.96
N GLU A 58 -1.36 -15.71 2.88
CA GLU A 58 -1.99 -16.01 1.60
C GLU A 58 -1.33 -17.21 0.91
N ARG A 59 -2.17 -18.15 0.44
CA ARG A 59 -1.74 -19.30 -0.34
C ARG A 59 -2.11 -19.07 -1.80
N GLY A 60 -1.18 -18.61 -2.62
CA GLY A 60 -1.51 -18.51 -4.03
C GLY A 60 -0.74 -17.46 -4.82
N LYS A 61 -1.42 -16.69 -5.61
CA LYS A 61 -0.85 -15.69 -6.50
C LYS A 61 -0.63 -14.39 -5.73
N TYR A 62 0.61 -13.94 -5.69
CA TYR A 62 0.99 -12.68 -5.06
C TYR A 62 0.77 -11.54 -6.05
N PHE A 63 -0.16 -10.62 -5.74
CA PHE A 63 -0.51 -9.46 -6.57
C PHE A 63 -0.63 -9.83 -8.05
N PRO A 64 -1.63 -10.64 -8.44
CA PRO A 64 -1.66 -11.29 -9.77
C PRO A 64 -1.77 -10.30 -10.93
N ARG A 65 -2.21 -9.08 -10.66
CA ARG A 65 -2.33 -8.02 -11.66
C ARG A 65 -1.10 -7.13 -11.74
N LEU A 66 -0.27 -7.09 -10.70
CA LEU A 66 0.90 -6.23 -10.65
C LEU A 66 1.97 -6.69 -11.64
N ARG A 67 2.36 -5.82 -12.57
CA ARG A 67 3.37 -6.07 -13.59
C ARG A 67 4.66 -5.30 -13.35
N SER A 68 4.56 -4.11 -12.76
CA SER A 68 5.72 -3.24 -12.56
C SER A 68 5.62 -2.40 -11.30
N ILE A 69 6.77 -2.18 -10.68
CA ILE A 69 6.94 -1.23 -9.59
C ILE A 69 7.96 -0.20 -10.06
N LEU A 70 7.53 1.05 -10.19
CA LEU A 70 8.39 2.17 -10.52
C LEU A 70 8.82 2.88 -9.24
N VAL A 71 10.11 3.07 -9.08
CA VAL A 71 10.65 3.74 -7.89
C VAL A 71 11.40 4.99 -8.31
N TYR A 72 10.88 6.14 -7.89
CA TYR A 72 11.53 7.44 -8.08
C TYR A 72 12.41 7.78 -6.87
N PRO A 73 13.52 8.50 -7.08
CA PRO A 73 14.41 8.87 -5.97
C PRO A 73 13.73 9.69 -4.88
N SER A 74 12.82 10.60 -5.26
CA SER A 74 12.09 11.51 -4.36
C SER A 74 10.65 11.71 -4.86
N THR A 75 9.89 12.54 -4.16
CA THR A 75 8.55 12.98 -4.56
C THR A 75 8.59 13.52 -6.00
N TYR A 76 7.62 13.13 -6.81
CA TYR A 76 7.51 13.55 -8.20
C TYR A 76 6.23 14.39 -8.40
N LEU A 77 6.27 15.24 -9.42
CA LEU A 77 5.14 16.11 -9.78
C LEU A 77 4.40 15.50 -10.96
N VAL A 78 3.10 15.32 -10.78
CA VAL A 78 2.20 14.90 -11.86
C VAL A 78 1.38 16.08 -12.34
N ASN A 79 1.26 16.23 -13.65
CA ASN A 79 0.33 17.18 -14.24
C ASN A 79 -1.04 16.51 -14.30
N GLU A 80 -1.93 16.89 -13.39
CA GLU A 80 -3.34 16.46 -13.47
C GLU A 80 -4.10 17.44 -14.35
N THR A 81 -4.84 16.90 -15.30
CA THR A 81 -5.82 17.65 -16.09
C THR A 81 -7.20 17.29 -15.58
N THR A 82 -7.82 18.17 -14.81
CA THR A 82 -9.21 17.99 -14.38
C THR A 82 -10.11 18.77 -15.33
N SER A 83 -11.03 18.08 -16.00
CA SER A 83 -12.07 18.72 -16.80
C SER A 83 -13.20 19.17 -15.86
N THR A 84 -13.29 20.45 -15.62
CA THR A 84 -14.33 21.07 -14.76
C THR A 84 -15.59 21.46 -15.54
N GLY A 85 -16.00 20.72 -16.57
CA GLY A 85 -17.19 21.06 -17.37
C GLY A 85 -17.07 22.46 -18.06
N ASN A 86 -17.64 22.65 -19.24
CA ASN A 86 -17.55 23.89 -20.01
C ASN A 86 -16.17 24.24 -20.59
N TYR A 87 -15.49 23.26 -21.21
CA TYR A 87 -14.27 23.49 -22.01
C TYR A 87 -13.07 24.12 -21.25
N VAL A 88 -13.09 24.16 -19.92
CA VAL A 88 -11.95 24.61 -19.11
C VAL A 88 -11.18 23.42 -18.61
N VAL A 89 -9.92 23.27 -19.04
CA VAL A 89 -8.97 22.26 -18.58
C VAL A 89 -7.99 22.98 -17.66
N GLU A 90 -8.08 22.73 -16.35
CA GLU A 90 -7.08 23.17 -15.40
C GLU A 90 -5.98 22.12 -15.29
N ALA A 91 -4.76 22.47 -15.65
CA ALA A 91 -3.58 21.67 -15.39
C ALA A 91 -3.02 22.02 -14.01
N ARG A 92 -3.20 21.13 -13.04
CA ARG A 92 -2.65 21.30 -11.69
C ARG A 92 -1.44 20.37 -11.51
N ARG A 93 -0.32 20.94 -11.03
CA ARG A 93 0.82 20.12 -10.60
C ARG A 93 0.59 19.63 -9.18
N VAL A 94 0.42 18.34 -9.02
CA VAL A 94 0.25 17.70 -7.72
C VAL A 94 1.51 16.92 -7.38
N ALA A 95 2.04 17.15 -6.18
CA ALA A 95 3.15 16.36 -5.66
C ALA A 95 2.61 15.02 -5.16
N ARG A 96 3.18 13.91 -5.66
CA ARG A 96 2.77 12.58 -5.27
C ARG A 96 3.93 11.81 -4.67
N LEU A 97 3.65 11.11 -3.59
CA LEU A 97 4.59 10.21 -2.90
C LEU A 97 4.50 8.80 -3.46
N GLY A 98 3.30 8.40 -3.85
CA GLY A 98 2.97 7.12 -4.47
C GLY A 98 1.73 7.25 -5.36
N GLU A 99 1.47 6.28 -6.18
CA GLU A 99 0.26 6.18 -6.99
C GLU A 99 0.07 4.77 -7.55
N SER A 100 -1.14 4.26 -7.44
CA SER A 100 -1.59 3.08 -8.18
C SER A 100 -2.43 3.54 -9.37
N TRP A 101 -1.79 3.86 -10.50
CA TRP A 101 -2.46 4.40 -11.70
C TRP A 101 -3.34 3.40 -12.41
N THR A 102 -2.97 2.15 -12.32
CA THR A 102 -3.67 1.02 -12.91
C THR A 102 -3.47 -0.17 -12.00
N SER A 103 -4.35 -1.15 -12.06
CA SER A 103 -4.21 -2.39 -11.29
C SER A 103 -2.92 -3.18 -11.58
N ASP A 104 -2.08 -2.73 -12.51
CA ASP A 104 -0.86 -3.42 -12.94
C ASP A 104 0.44 -2.67 -12.62
N GLN A 105 0.37 -1.46 -12.03
CA GLN A 105 1.56 -0.67 -11.75
C GLN A 105 1.47 0.03 -10.39
N VAL A 106 2.54 -0.06 -9.61
CA VAL A 106 2.76 0.70 -8.36
C VAL A 106 3.90 1.67 -8.57
N ILE A 107 3.74 2.91 -8.11
CA ILE A 107 4.75 3.95 -8.18
C ILE A 107 5.09 4.40 -6.76
N LEU A 108 6.38 4.44 -6.41
CA LEU A 108 6.86 4.74 -5.07
C LEU A 108 7.95 5.81 -5.08
N SER A 109 7.95 6.69 -4.08
CA SER A 109 9.07 7.55 -3.74
C SER A 109 10.03 6.82 -2.80
N TRP A 110 11.27 6.58 -3.22
CA TRP A 110 12.28 5.92 -2.38
C TRP A 110 12.61 6.73 -1.13
N GLU A 111 12.63 8.04 -1.25
CA GLU A 111 12.84 8.92 -0.09
C GLU A 111 11.75 8.73 0.97
N GLN A 112 10.48 8.58 0.55
CA GLN A 112 9.37 8.32 1.47
C GLN A 112 9.48 6.92 2.07
N VAL A 113 9.68 5.89 1.25
CA VAL A 113 9.87 4.50 1.71
C VAL A 113 10.96 4.41 2.77
N LYS A 114 12.09 5.12 2.59
CA LYS A 114 13.15 5.17 3.62
C LYS A 114 12.71 5.83 4.92
N ARG A 115 11.92 6.90 4.84
CA ARG A 115 11.38 7.57 6.04
C ARG A 115 10.45 6.64 6.82
N ASP A 116 9.52 6.02 6.12
CA ASP A 116 8.54 5.10 6.71
C ASP A 116 9.23 3.89 7.36
N THR A 117 10.29 3.36 6.73
CA THR A 117 11.07 2.24 7.30
C THR A 117 11.79 2.60 8.60
N CYS A 118 12.04 3.89 8.84
CA CYS A 118 12.68 4.36 10.09
C CYS A 118 11.69 4.56 11.24
N ASN A 119 10.39 4.63 10.96
CA ASN A 119 9.35 4.86 11.95
C ASN A 119 8.09 4.03 11.70
N TRP A 120 8.03 2.86 12.29
CA TRP A 120 6.91 1.91 12.20
C TRP A 120 5.82 2.16 13.26
N ARG A 121 5.59 3.41 13.66
CA ARG A 121 4.63 3.74 14.72
C ARG A 121 3.83 5.03 14.46
N ASP A 122 4.03 5.65 13.32
CA ASP A 122 3.33 6.90 12.99
C ASP A 122 2.03 6.67 12.18
N GLY A 123 1.81 5.46 11.71
CA GLY A 123 0.63 5.05 10.95
C GLY A 123 0.70 5.43 9.48
N HIS A 124 1.91 5.66 8.96
CA HIS A 124 2.15 5.98 7.56
C HIS A 124 3.21 5.06 6.96
N ASN A 125 2.83 4.29 5.96
CA ASN A 125 3.73 3.42 5.24
C ASN A 125 3.31 3.31 3.78
N LEU A 126 4.00 4.08 2.93
CA LEU A 126 3.68 4.18 1.51
C LEU A 126 3.60 2.81 0.81
N VAL A 127 4.45 1.86 1.20
CA VAL A 127 4.42 0.52 0.59
C VAL A 127 3.16 -0.24 1.01
N LEU A 128 2.80 -0.23 2.30
CA LEU A 128 1.57 -0.86 2.78
C LEU A 128 0.34 -0.24 2.10
N TYR A 129 0.31 1.08 2.02
CA TYR A 129 -0.77 1.84 1.43
C TYR A 129 -0.99 1.50 -0.06
N GLU A 130 0.05 1.60 -0.89
CA GLU A 130 -0.04 1.32 -2.32
C GLU A 130 -0.34 -0.15 -2.63
N PHE A 131 0.20 -1.06 -1.83
CA PHE A 131 -0.08 -2.48 -2.00
C PHE A 131 -1.44 -2.90 -1.44
N ALA A 132 -2.03 -2.17 -0.49
CA ALA A 132 -3.43 -2.35 -0.10
C ALA A 132 -4.36 -2.01 -1.28
N HIS A 133 -4.08 -0.94 -2.02
CA HIS A 133 -4.81 -0.64 -3.27
C HIS A 133 -4.68 -1.74 -4.32
N GLN A 134 -3.53 -2.42 -4.40
CA GLN A 134 -3.38 -3.58 -5.30
C GLN A 134 -4.29 -4.75 -4.89
N LEU A 135 -4.49 -4.97 -3.58
CA LEU A 135 -5.43 -5.98 -3.07
C LEU A 135 -6.89 -5.59 -3.34
N ASP A 136 -7.24 -4.32 -3.12
CA ASP A 136 -8.59 -3.82 -3.41
C ASP A 136 -8.96 -3.93 -4.89
N GLN A 137 -7.97 -3.76 -5.77
CA GLN A 137 -8.18 -3.77 -7.23
C GLN A 137 -8.06 -5.15 -7.88
N GLU A 138 -7.88 -6.23 -7.14
CA GLU A 138 -7.70 -7.57 -7.71
C GLU A 138 -8.90 -8.05 -8.53
N ASP A 139 -10.12 -7.69 -8.17
CA ASP A 139 -11.32 -8.00 -8.94
C ASP A 139 -11.60 -6.98 -10.07
N GLY A 140 -10.83 -5.90 -10.15
CA GLY A 140 -10.95 -4.82 -11.15
C GLY A 140 -11.73 -3.61 -10.66
N ARG A 141 -12.10 -3.56 -9.39
CA ARG A 141 -12.79 -2.45 -8.75
C ARG A 141 -11.88 -1.83 -7.69
N ALA A 142 -12.05 -0.54 -7.42
CA ALA A 142 -11.37 0.19 -6.37
C ALA A 142 -12.43 0.77 -5.42
N GLU A 143 -12.98 -0.06 -4.57
CA GLU A 143 -14.13 0.30 -3.72
C GLU A 143 -13.94 -0.02 -2.23
N GLY A 144 -12.71 -0.37 -1.83
CA GLY A 144 -12.36 -0.69 -0.44
C GLY A 144 -12.83 -2.08 0.00
N VAL A 145 -13.06 -2.98 -0.97
CA VAL A 145 -13.56 -4.34 -0.73
C VAL A 145 -12.65 -5.35 -1.42
N PRO A 146 -11.54 -5.75 -0.78
CA PRO A 146 -10.64 -6.75 -1.34
C PRO A 146 -11.32 -8.12 -1.46
N ILE A 147 -10.73 -9.05 -2.20
CA ILE A 147 -11.27 -10.41 -2.33
C ILE A 147 -11.19 -11.12 -0.99
N LEU A 148 -12.35 -11.41 -0.39
CA LEU A 148 -12.45 -12.12 0.89
C LEU A 148 -12.41 -13.64 0.67
N GLN A 149 -11.96 -14.38 1.69
CA GLN A 149 -11.80 -15.83 1.61
C GLN A 149 -13.13 -16.58 1.43
N ARG A 150 -14.23 -16.06 1.97
CA ARG A 150 -15.55 -16.64 1.91
C ARG A 150 -16.60 -15.62 1.53
N ASN A 151 -17.55 -16.01 0.71
CA ASN A 151 -18.68 -15.16 0.36
C ASN A 151 -19.52 -14.75 1.57
N SER A 152 -19.54 -15.57 2.63
CA SER A 152 -20.24 -15.25 3.88
C SER A 152 -19.64 -14.12 4.68
N ASP A 153 -18.41 -13.70 4.39
CA ASP A 153 -17.69 -12.68 5.14
C ASP A 153 -18.00 -11.25 4.61
N TYR A 154 -18.46 -11.14 3.35
CA TYR A 154 -18.77 -9.85 2.73
C TYR A 154 -19.83 -9.00 3.47
N PRO A 155 -20.94 -9.56 3.99
CA PRO A 155 -21.94 -8.76 4.70
C PRO A 155 -21.37 -8.08 5.94
N ILE A 156 -20.64 -8.81 6.80
CA ILE A 156 -20.05 -8.23 8.01
C ILE A 156 -18.90 -7.28 7.69
N TRP A 157 -18.11 -7.57 6.65
CA TRP A 157 -17.10 -6.66 6.15
C TRP A 157 -17.73 -5.33 5.73
N ALA A 158 -18.76 -5.38 4.88
CA ALA A 158 -19.42 -4.19 4.38
C ALA A 158 -20.07 -3.35 5.51
N GLU A 159 -20.69 -4.00 6.51
CA GLU A 159 -21.26 -3.36 7.68
C GLU A 159 -20.19 -2.59 8.45
N VAL A 160 -19.12 -3.29 8.90
CA VAL A 160 -18.07 -2.70 9.73
C VAL A 160 -17.31 -1.61 8.96
N MET A 161 -16.91 -1.87 7.70
CA MET A 161 -16.17 -0.89 6.92
C MET A 161 -16.99 0.38 6.65
N THR A 162 -18.30 0.22 6.41
CA THR A 162 -19.18 1.37 6.20
C THR A 162 -19.37 2.21 7.47
N GLU A 163 -19.60 1.57 8.61
CA GLU A 163 -19.77 2.25 9.90
C GLU A 163 -18.52 3.02 10.29
N GLU A 164 -17.36 2.38 10.21
CA GLU A 164 -16.07 2.96 10.58
C GLU A 164 -15.63 4.07 9.61
N TYR A 165 -15.91 3.93 8.32
CA TYR A 165 -15.69 4.99 7.33
C TYR A 165 -16.57 6.21 7.62
N GLN A 166 -17.87 6.02 7.87
CA GLN A 166 -18.79 7.11 8.21
C GLN A 166 -18.39 7.81 9.52
N GLN A 167 -17.95 7.04 10.51
CA GLN A 167 -17.43 7.59 11.75
C GLN A 167 -16.20 8.46 11.51
N LEU A 168 -15.25 7.99 10.68
CA LEU A 168 -14.06 8.77 10.31
C LEU A 168 -14.46 10.08 9.60
N CYS A 169 -15.37 10.03 8.63
CA CYS A 169 -15.86 11.22 7.94
C CYS A 169 -16.46 12.25 8.93
N ASN A 170 -17.30 11.79 9.84
CA ASN A 170 -17.91 12.65 10.88
C ASN A 170 -16.84 13.27 11.79
N ASP A 171 -15.84 12.50 12.20
CA ASP A 171 -14.79 12.98 13.09
C ASP A 171 -13.90 14.00 12.39
N VAL A 172 -13.56 13.78 11.11
CA VAL A 172 -12.81 14.73 10.27
C VAL A 172 -13.59 16.05 10.11
N GLU A 173 -14.89 15.99 9.80
CA GLU A 173 -15.73 17.20 9.69
C GLU A 173 -15.78 18.00 10.99
N ARG A 174 -15.75 17.31 12.14
CA ARG A 174 -15.77 17.93 13.49
C ARG A 174 -14.39 18.36 13.96
N GLY A 175 -13.33 18.10 13.21
CA GLY A 175 -11.94 18.39 13.58
C GLY A 175 -11.44 17.54 14.75
N VAL A 176 -12.03 16.36 14.98
CA VAL A 176 -11.61 15.43 16.04
C VAL A 176 -10.35 14.70 15.60
N LYS A 177 -9.38 14.58 16.50
CA LYS A 177 -8.15 13.79 16.23
C LYS A 177 -8.46 12.30 16.28
N THR A 178 -8.20 11.61 15.19
CA THR A 178 -8.44 10.18 15.00
C THR A 178 -7.15 9.36 15.06
N VAL A 179 -7.28 8.03 15.22
CA VAL A 179 -6.15 7.07 15.11
C VAL A 179 -5.84 6.79 13.64
N ILE A 180 -6.90 6.69 12.84
CA ILE A 180 -6.85 6.53 11.39
C ILE A 180 -6.61 7.91 10.79
N ASP A 181 -5.72 8.01 9.81
CA ASP A 181 -5.45 9.28 9.16
C ASP A 181 -6.69 9.83 8.43
N SER A 182 -6.84 11.16 8.49
CA SER A 182 -7.98 11.88 7.87
C SER A 182 -8.09 11.67 6.36
N TYR A 183 -7.00 11.30 5.69
CA TYR A 183 -7.01 11.00 4.26
C TYR A 183 -7.91 9.81 3.92
N GLY A 184 -8.07 8.87 4.84
CA GLY A 184 -9.02 7.76 4.73
C GLY A 184 -10.50 8.19 4.58
N ALA A 185 -10.86 9.43 4.94
CA ALA A 185 -12.21 9.96 4.73
C ALA A 185 -12.51 10.38 3.28
N THR A 186 -11.53 10.30 2.37
CA THR A 186 -11.66 10.71 0.97
C THR A 186 -12.67 9.82 0.20
N ASN A 187 -12.53 8.52 0.31
CA ASN A 187 -13.42 7.51 -0.26
C ASN A 187 -13.15 6.13 0.38
N PRO A 188 -14.00 5.12 0.16
CA PRO A 188 -13.82 3.79 0.76
C PRO A 188 -12.52 3.07 0.40
N ALA A 189 -11.98 3.26 -0.80
CA ALA A 189 -10.70 2.66 -1.21
C ALA A 189 -9.53 3.24 -0.41
N GLU A 190 -9.52 4.57 -0.22
CA GLU A 190 -8.54 5.26 0.63
C GLU A 190 -8.68 4.85 2.10
N PHE A 191 -9.93 4.70 2.57
CA PHE A 191 -10.18 4.20 3.92
C PHE A 191 -9.56 2.83 4.16
N PHE A 192 -9.74 1.88 3.24
CA PHE A 192 -9.14 0.55 3.35
C PHE A 192 -7.61 0.61 3.37
N ALA A 193 -7.00 1.42 2.49
CA ALA A 193 -5.54 1.55 2.43
C ALA A 193 -4.97 2.15 3.73
N VAL A 194 -5.54 3.26 4.22
CA VAL A 194 -5.11 3.92 5.46
C VAL A 194 -5.40 3.06 6.69
N ALA A 195 -6.53 2.34 6.71
CA ALA A 195 -6.83 1.37 7.78
C ALA A 195 -5.80 0.23 7.81
N THR A 196 -5.33 -0.21 6.64
CA THR A 196 -4.25 -1.20 6.53
C THR A 196 -2.94 -0.68 7.12
N GLU A 197 -2.50 0.53 6.79
CA GLU A 197 -1.32 1.15 7.41
C GLU A 197 -1.47 1.19 8.94
N THR A 198 -2.62 1.69 9.41
CA THR A 198 -2.91 1.81 10.84
C THR A 198 -2.91 0.45 11.54
N PHE A 199 -3.42 -0.60 10.89
CA PHE A 199 -3.44 -1.96 11.43
C PHE A 199 -2.04 -2.52 11.68
N PHE A 200 -1.10 -2.28 10.77
CA PHE A 200 0.27 -2.76 10.92
C PHE A 200 1.13 -1.86 11.82
N GLU A 201 0.92 -0.56 11.81
CA GLU A 201 1.80 0.39 12.50
C GLU A 201 1.28 0.88 13.86
N LYS A 202 -0.06 0.92 14.05
CA LYS A 202 -0.70 1.32 15.30
C LYS A 202 -1.69 0.25 15.82
N PRO A 203 -1.30 -1.04 15.85
CA PRO A 203 -2.24 -2.12 16.14
C PRO A 203 -2.94 -1.96 17.49
N HIS A 204 -2.21 -1.59 18.54
CA HIS A 204 -2.80 -1.39 19.87
C HIS A 204 -3.81 -0.25 19.93
N GLN A 205 -3.52 0.86 19.22
CA GLN A 205 -4.41 2.00 19.17
C GLN A 205 -5.67 1.66 18.36
N LEU A 206 -5.50 0.96 17.22
CA LEU A 206 -6.62 0.52 16.38
C LEU A 206 -7.52 -0.46 17.16
N LEU A 207 -6.94 -1.50 17.76
CA LEU A 207 -7.71 -2.45 18.58
C LEU A 207 -8.48 -1.76 19.71
N LYS A 208 -7.88 -0.78 20.38
CA LYS A 208 -8.51 -0.07 21.48
C LYS A 208 -9.67 0.83 21.05
N LYS A 209 -9.55 1.50 19.91
CA LYS A 209 -10.49 2.53 19.45
C LYS A 209 -11.51 2.01 18.43
N HIS A 210 -11.11 1.05 17.62
CA HIS A 210 -11.86 0.49 16.49
C HIS A 210 -11.79 -1.04 16.51
N PRO A 211 -12.27 -1.71 17.58
CA PRO A 211 -12.07 -3.16 17.75
C PRO A 211 -12.73 -3.99 16.64
N ALA A 212 -13.90 -3.56 16.12
CA ALA A 212 -14.57 -4.25 15.04
C ALA A 212 -13.76 -4.18 13.73
N LEU A 213 -13.21 -3.01 13.40
CA LEU A 213 -12.33 -2.85 12.25
C LEU A 213 -11.05 -3.68 12.38
N TYR A 214 -10.43 -3.65 13.57
CA TYR A 214 -9.25 -4.47 13.84
C TYR A 214 -9.54 -5.95 13.60
N GLU A 215 -10.66 -6.48 14.09
CA GLU A 215 -11.07 -7.87 13.91
C GLU A 215 -11.27 -8.22 12.44
N GLN A 216 -11.88 -7.35 11.62
CA GLN A 216 -12.04 -7.61 10.20
C GLN A 216 -10.69 -7.66 9.48
N LEU A 217 -9.78 -6.72 9.75
CA LEU A 217 -8.44 -6.71 9.16
C LEU A 217 -7.60 -7.92 9.64
N GLN A 218 -7.71 -8.28 10.92
CA GLN A 218 -7.07 -9.49 11.48
C GLN A 218 -7.53 -10.76 10.77
N ARG A 219 -8.83 -10.89 10.50
CA ARG A 219 -9.39 -12.02 9.76
C ARG A 219 -8.95 -12.02 8.32
N TYR A 220 -8.95 -10.86 7.68
CA TYR A 220 -8.54 -10.70 6.29
C TYR A 220 -7.08 -11.07 6.09
N TYR A 221 -6.17 -10.44 6.81
CA TYR A 221 -4.73 -10.70 6.73
C TYR A 221 -4.29 -11.99 7.44
N GLN A 222 -5.15 -12.59 8.28
CA GLN A 222 -4.83 -13.72 9.15
C GLN A 222 -3.58 -13.46 10.02
N LEU A 223 -3.40 -12.24 10.45
CA LEU A 223 -2.27 -11.74 11.22
C LEU A 223 -2.78 -10.99 12.45
N ASP A 224 -2.00 -11.03 13.52
CA ASP A 224 -2.28 -10.30 14.75
C ASP A 224 -1.08 -9.41 15.14
N PRO A 225 -0.97 -8.19 14.56
CA PRO A 225 0.17 -7.31 14.81
C PRO A 225 0.31 -6.86 16.26
N VAL A 226 -0.74 -6.90 17.08
CA VAL A 226 -0.66 -6.63 18.51
C VAL A 226 0.32 -7.56 19.20
N GLN A 227 0.50 -8.79 18.71
CA GLN A 227 1.43 -9.75 19.28
C GLN A 227 2.89 -9.51 18.89
N TRP A 228 3.17 -8.57 17.97
CA TRP A 228 4.52 -8.27 17.50
C TRP A 228 5.15 -7.08 18.22
N ALA A 229 4.38 -6.28 18.95
CA ALA A 229 4.76 -5.00 19.55
C ALA A 229 5.18 -5.11 21.03
#